data_cc6568b7e8d7adeef38d0053be655e5d
#
_entry.id   cc6568b7e8d7adeef38d0053be655e5d
#
_cell.length_a   1.000
_cell.length_b   1.000
_cell.length_c   1.000
_cell.angle_alpha   90.00
_cell.angle_beta   90.00
_cell.angle_gamma   90.00
#
_symmetry.space_group_name_H-M   'P 1'
#
loop_
_entity.id
_entity.type
_entity.pdbx_description
1 polymer ?
#
loop_
_entity_poly.entity_id
_entity_poly.type
_entity_poly.pdbx_seq_one_letter_code
_entity_poly.pdbx_strand_id
1 'polypeptide(L)'
;MDLEKVYQEPEHPGSFGGVEALFKATGGKFSRKDIKKWLSAKDSYTLHKPIKKKFKKNRVLVSRMNQQYQADLVDMQSLSKFNDGYRYLLTCICVLWKYAWAIPLHDKNAKTVVSAFEQIFSERVPLKLQTDAGKEFTNKLFQNYLKKKKIGFFMTSNNTKASIVERFNRTLKTKMWKFFTEKNTKRYIGVVDKLVYSYNNTWHRSIQMTPASVTETNQSQIWENLYGKQNNKKEVII
;
A
#
# COMPACT_ATOMS: atom_id res chain seq x y z
N MET A 1 7.22 13.29 -23.60
CA MET A 1 7.15 12.91 -22.17
C MET A 1 8.54 12.44 -21.81
N ASP A 2 9.18 13.01 -20.80
CA ASP A 2 10.55 12.73 -20.38
C ASP A 2 10.55 11.73 -19.25
N LEU A 3 11.46 10.76 -19.26
CA LEU A 3 11.62 9.76 -18.19
C LEU A 3 11.89 10.41 -16.83
N GLU A 4 12.67 11.48 -16.81
CA GLU A 4 13.02 12.23 -15.61
C GLU A 4 11.75 12.79 -14.96
N LYS A 5 10.91 13.49 -15.73
CA LYS A 5 9.65 14.07 -15.25
C LYS A 5 8.68 13.00 -14.74
N VAL A 6 8.52 11.91 -15.50
CA VAL A 6 7.65 10.77 -15.10
C VAL A 6 8.12 10.11 -13.79
N TYR A 7 9.43 10.04 -13.59
CA TYR A 7 10.02 9.40 -12.42
C TYR A 7 9.97 10.28 -11.18
N GLN A 8 10.23 11.58 -11.32
CA GLN A 8 10.37 12.50 -10.20
C GLN A 8 9.06 13.11 -9.72
N GLU A 9 8.05 13.21 -10.59
CA GLU A 9 6.74 13.79 -10.23
C GLU A 9 6.00 12.85 -9.27
N PRO A 10 5.76 13.25 -7.99
CA PRO A 10 5.22 12.34 -6.98
C PRO A 10 3.84 11.78 -7.30
N GLU A 11 3.00 12.54 -8.00
CA GLU A 11 1.64 12.13 -8.36
C GLU A 11 1.59 11.22 -9.59
N HIS A 12 2.66 11.20 -10.41
CA HIS A 12 2.65 10.43 -11.64
C HIS A 12 2.62 8.91 -11.37
N PRO A 13 1.81 8.11 -12.11
CA PRO A 13 1.75 6.65 -11.94
C PRO A 13 3.10 5.93 -12.04
N GLY A 14 4.07 6.48 -12.78
CA GLY A 14 5.45 5.99 -12.87
C GLY A 14 6.37 6.44 -11.73
N SER A 15 5.91 7.34 -10.85
CA SER A 15 6.70 7.99 -9.80
C SER A 15 7.51 7.00 -8.96
N PHE A 16 8.83 7.22 -8.89
CA PHE A 16 9.79 6.36 -8.18
C PHE A 16 9.59 4.86 -8.41
N GLY A 17 9.02 4.50 -9.57
CA GLY A 17 8.72 3.14 -9.96
C GLY A 17 9.95 2.39 -10.51
N GLY A 18 9.75 1.09 -10.84
CA GLY A 18 10.72 0.29 -11.55
C GLY A 18 10.46 0.27 -13.06
N VAL A 19 11.23 -0.57 -13.78
CA VAL A 19 11.19 -0.67 -15.24
C VAL A 19 9.76 -0.81 -15.81
N GLU A 20 8.94 -1.71 -15.24
CA GLU A 20 7.58 -1.94 -15.74
C GLU A 20 6.62 -0.77 -15.48
N ALA A 21 6.76 -0.12 -14.32
CA ALA A 21 5.94 1.04 -14.00
C ALA A 21 6.23 2.20 -14.97
N LEU A 22 7.50 2.49 -15.21
CA LEU A 22 7.92 3.53 -16.16
C LEU A 22 7.55 3.15 -17.60
N PHE A 23 7.75 1.91 -18.02
CA PHE A 23 7.37 1.46 -19.36
C PHE A 23 5.88 1.70 -19.63
N LYS A 24 5.01 1.34 -18.69
CA LYS A 24 3.56 1.56 -18.82
C LYS A 24 3.18 3.03 -18.73
N ALA A 25 3.78 3.75 -17.78
CA ALA A 25 3.49 5.17 -17.58
C ALA A 25 3.92 6.06 -18.76
N THR A 26 4.90 5.61 -19.54
CA THR A 26 5.34 6.29 -20.79
C THR A 26 4.65 5.77 -22.05
N GLY A 27 3.67 4.87 -21.91
CA GLY A 27 2.99 4.27 -23.06
C GLY A 27 3.92 3.45 -23.96
N GLY A 28 5.02 2.91 -23.41
CA GLY A 28 5.99 2.12 -24.18
C GLY A 28 6.97 2.94 -25.05
N LYS A 29 6.98 4.27 -24.90
CA LYS A 29 7.87 5.18 -25.67
C LYS A 29 9.35 4.86 -25.53
N PHE A 30 9.77 4.31 -24.37
CA PHE A 30 11.14 3.88 -24.12
C PHE A 30 11.18 2.37 -23.97
N SER A 31 12.25 1.73 -24.48
CA SER A 31 12.40 0.28 -24.30
C SER A 31 12.67 -0.07 -22.84
N ARG A 32 12.28 -1.29 -22.43
CA ARG A 32 12.61 -1.81 -21.07
C ARG A 32 14.11 -1.82 -20.79
N LYS A 33 14.93 -2.03 -21.83
CA LYS A 33 16.39 -2.03 -21.73
C LYS A 33 16.93 -0.64 -21.43
N ASP A 34 16.41 0.39 -22.10
CA ASP A 34 16.84 1.78 -21.90
C ASP A 34 16.38 2.29 -20.54
N ILE A 35 15.12 2.02 -20.15
CA ILE A 35 14.61 2.36 -18.82
C ILE A 35 15.47 1.68 -17.73
N LYS A 36 15.85 0.41 -17.90
CA LYS A 36 16.70 -0.30 -16.94
C LYS A 36 18.09 0.32 -16.84
N LYS A 37 18.70 0.69 -17.97
CA LYS A 37 19.99 1.39 -18.01
C LYS A 37 19.89 2.73 -17.33
N TRP A 38 18.87 3.52 -17.64
CA TRP A 38 18.62 4.83 -17.04
C TRP A 38 18.41 4.73 -15.51
N LEU A 39 17.56 3.80 -15.04
CA LEU A 39 17.33 3.55 -13.61
C LEU A 39 18.60 3.09 -12.87
N SER A 40 19.50 2.33 -13.52
CA SER A 40 20.73 1.88 -12.89
C SER A 40 21.75 3.00 -12.65
N ALA A 41 21.59 4.14 -13.32
CA ALA A 41 22.38 5.35 -13.09
C ALA A 41 21.74 6.30 -12.04
N LYS A 42 20.57 5.96 -11.48
CA LYS A 42 19.88 6.78 -10.47
C LYS A 42 20.13 6.26 -9.06
N ASP A 43 20.75 7.08 -8.21
CA ASP A 43 21.03 6.73 -6.81
C ASP A 43 19.74 6.47 -6.04
N SER A 44 18.70 7.27 -6.28
CA SER A 44 17.37 7.08 -5.68
C SER A 44 16.75 5.72 -5.99
N TYR A 45 17.14 5.06 -7.08
CA TYR A 45 16.70 3.71 -7.42
C TYR A 45 17.64 2.63 -6.89
N THR A 46 18.95 2.78 -7.08
CA THR A 46 19.96 1.75 -6.77
C THR A 46 20.13 1.52 -5.30
N LEU A 47 20.19 2.59 -4.49
CA LEU A 47 20.32 2.55 -3.03
C LEU A 47 19.14 1.88 -2.32
N HIS A 48 17.93 1.95 -2.92
CA HIS A 48 16.71 1.43 -2.30
C HIS A 48 16.18 0.14 -2.95
N LYS A 49 16.98 -0.51 -3.80
CA LYS A 49 16.60 -1.75 -4.47
C LYS A 49 16.57 -2.92 -3.47
N PRO A 50 15.39 -3.56 -3.22
CA PRO A 50 15.29 -4.59 -2.21
C PRO A 50 15.96 -5.90 -2.63
N ILE A 51 16.60 -6.58 -1.68
CA ILE A 51 17.09 -7.96 -1.86
C ILE A 51 15.88 -8.91 -1.85
N LYS A 52 15.72 -9.72 -2.90
CA LYS A 52 14.61 -10.68 -3.03
C LYS A 52 14.88 -11.94 -2.20
N LYS A 53 14.16 -12.14 -1.10
CA LYS A 53 14.06 -13.42 -0.39
C LYS A 53 12.75 -14.14 -0.78
N LYS A 54 12.84 -15.40 -1.23
CA LYS A 54 11.65 -16.22 -1.59
C LYS A 54 11.26 -17.10 -0.41
N PHE A 55 10.00 -17.01 0.05
CA PHE A 55 9.40 -17.96 0.99
C PHE A 55 7.89 -18.11 0.70
N LYS A 56 7.33 -19.31 0.97
CA LYS A 56 5.88 -19.58 0.80
C LYS A 56 5.11 -18.85 1.89
N LYS A 57 4.03 -18.14 1.49
CA LYS A 57 3.05 -17.55 2.40
C LYS A 57 1.66 -18.03 2.04
N ASN A 58 0.82 -18.30 3.04
CA ASN A 58 -0.59 -18.58 2.82
C ASN A 58 -1.28 -17.35 2.23
N ARG A 59 -2.20 -17.58 1.30
CA ARG A 59 -2.96 -16.51 0.66
C ARG A 59 -4.17 -16.15 1.51
N VAL A 60 -4.47 -14.85 1.57
CA VAL A 60 -5.76 -14.35 2.08
C VAL A 60 -6.74 -14.36 0.93
N LEU A 61 -7.84 -15.10 1.06
CA LEU A 61 -8.89 -15.19 0.06
C LEU A 61 -10.06 -14.28 0.45
N VAL A 62 -10.53 -13.48 -0.48
CA VAL A 62 -11.71 -12.62 -0.36
C VAL A 62 -12.52 -12.72 -1.63
N SER A 63 -13.87 -12.67 -1.53
CA SER A 63 -14.76 -12.88 -2.66
C SER A 63 -15.22 -11.58 -3.34
N ARG A 64 -15.21 -10.45 -2.63
CA ARG A 64 -15.76 -9.17 -3.16
C ARG A 64 -15.02 -7.94 -2.63
N MET A 65 -15.25 -6.82 -3.28
CA MET A 65 -14.76 -5.51 -2.84
C MET A 65 -15.22 -5.20 -1.40
N ASN A 66 -14.41 -4.44 -0.71
CA ASN A 66 -14.67 -4.00 0.68
C ASN A 66 -14.98 -5.14 1.68
N GLN A 67 -14.74 -6.41 1.31
CA GLN A 67 -14.94 -7.51 2.24
C GLN A 67 -13.93 -7.48 3.37
N GLN A 68 -12.66 -7.21 3.07
CA GLN A 68 -11.59 -7.17 4.07
C GLN A 68 -10.57 -6.10 3.75
N TYR A 69 -10.25 -5.31 4.76
CA TYR A 69 -9.11 -4.39 4.77
C TYR A 69 -8.05 -4.90 5.73
N GLN A 70 -6.79 -4.59 5.42
CA GLN A 70 -5.67 -4.76 6.34
C GLN A 70 -5.13 -3.38 6.69
N ALA A 71 -4.83 -3.15 7.97
CA ALA A 71 -4.22 -1.92 8.43
C ALA A 71 -3.01 -2.19 9.33
N ASP A 72 -2.10 -1.23 9.37
CA ASP A 72 -0.86 -1.27 10.15
C ASP A 72 -0.46 0.16 10.55
N LEU A 73 0.25 0.29 11.66
CA LEU A 73 0.77 1.56 12.15
C LEU A 73 2.29 1.59 12.00
N VAL A 74 2.73 2.27 10.96
CA VAL A 74 4.15 2.41 10.64
C VAL A 74 4.80 3.42 11.57
N ASP A 75 5.87 3.01 12.25
CA ASP A 75 6.69 3.91 13.06
C ASP A 75 7.55 4.83 12.18
N MET A 76 7.39 6.14 12.40
CA MET A 76 8.09 7.22 11.70
C MET A 76 8.75 8.19 12.68
N GLN A 77 8.88 7.84 13.96
CA GLN A 77 9.37 8.70 15.04
C GLN A 77 10.75 9.31 14.73
N SER A 78 11.64 8.52 14.13
CA SER A 78 12.99 9.01 13.73
C SER A 78 12.97 10.16 12.74
N LEU A 79 11.88 10.35 12.02
CA LEU A 79 11.68 11.41 11.04
C LEU A 79 10.80 12.56 11.55
N SER A 80 10.26 12.49 12.77
CA SER A 80 9.25 13.42 13.29
C SER A 80 9.71 14.89 13.26
N LYS A 81 10.98 15.15 13.57
CA LYS A 81 11.56 16.51 13.55
C LYS A 81 11.58 17.19 12.16
N PHE A 82 11.51 16.40 11.10
CA PHE A 82 11.44 16.88 9.72
C PHE A 82 10.02 16.96 9.19
N ASN A 83 9.04 16.47 9.96
CA ASN A 83 7.67 16.22 9.53
C ASN A 83 6.66 16.77 10.54
N ASP A 84 6.84 18.01 10.99
CA ASP A 84 5.90 18.76 11.84
C ASP A 84 5.45 17.99 13.10
N GLY A 85 6.33 17.13 13.65
CA GLY A 85 6.03 16.31 14.82
C GLY A 85 5.21 15.05 14.57
N TYR A 86 4.86 14.73 13.33
CA TYR A 86 4.19 13.46 12.99
C TYR A 86 5.13 12.28 13.24
N ARG A 87 4.64 11.31 14.01
CA ARG A 87 5.43 10.18 14.52
C ARG A 87 5.06 8.84 13.92
N TYR A 88 3.83 8.72 13.41
CA TYR A 88 3.29 7.47 12.89
C TYR A 88 2.61 7.71 11.55
N LEU A 89 2.46 6.63 10.79
CA LEU A 89 1.70 6.62 9.54
C LEU A 89 0.74 5.44 9.60
N LEU A 90 -0.56 5.73 9.76
CA LEU A 90 -1.60 4.71 9.65
C LEU A 90 -1.74 4.34 8.17
N THR A 91 -1.52 3.09 7.85
CA THR A 91 -1.71 2.55 6.50
C THR A 91 -2.87 1.59 6.48
N CYS A 92 -3.67 1.62 5.44
CA CYS A 92 -4.80 0.73 5.22
C CYS A 92 -4.85 0.33 3.75
N ILE A 93 -5.23 -0.92 3.46
CA ILE A 93 -5.34 -1.43 2.10
C ILE A 93 -6.48 -2.44 1.96
N CYS A 94 -7.25 -2.34 0.89
CA CYS A 94 -8.23 -3.35 0.54
C CYS A 94 -7.54 -4.63 0.03
N VAL A 95 -7.95 -5.78 0.55
CA VAL A 95 -7.35 -7.08 0.22
C VAL A 95 -7.59 -7.48 -1.24
N LEU A 96 -8.78 -7.23 -1.79
CA LEU A 96 -9.08 -7.60 -3.17
C LEU A 96 -8.40 -6.64 -4.17
N TRP A 97 -8.81 -5.41 -4.19
CA TRP A 97 -8.49 -4.44 -5.25
C TRP A 97 -7.25 -3.60 -4.98
N LYS A 98 -6.59 -3.80 -3.84
CA LYS A 98 -5.28 -3.20 -3.50
C LYS A 98 -5.27 -1.67 -3.38
N TYR A 99 -6.42 -1.02 -3.35
CA TYR A 99 -6.48 0.41 -3.08
C TYR A 99 -6.05 0.69 -1.65
N ALA A 100 -5.23 1.71 -1.48
CA ALA A 100 -4.56 1.97 -0.22
C ALA A 100 -4.73 3.41 0.23
N TRP A 101 -4.64 3.61 1.54
CA TRP A 101 -4.63 4.89 2.24
C TRP A 101 -3.43 4.95 3.17
N ALA A 102 -2.92 6.16 3.41
CA ALA A 102 -1.89 6.39 4.42
C ALA A 102 -2.13 7.76 5.06
N ILE A 103 -2.36 7.78 6.38
CA ILE A 103 -2.70 8.99 7.14
C ILE A 103 -1.62 9.23 8.19
N PRO A 104 -0.91 10.37 8.16
CA PRO A 104 0.06 10.74 9.17
C PRO A 104 -0.60 11.02 10.53
N LEU A 105 0.02 10.55 11.62
CA LEU A 105 -0.46 10.73 12.98
C LEU A 105 0.63 11.30 13.88
N HIS A 106 0.28 12.24 14.74
CA HIS A 106 1.20 12.77 15.77
C HIS A 106 1.46 11.75 16.88
N ASP A 107 0.45 10.95 17.22
CA ASP A 107 0.51 9.93 18.24
C ASP A 107 -0.31 8.69 17.84
N LYS A 108 -0.25 7.65 18.69
CA LYS A 108 -1.03 6.41 18.52
C LYS A 108 -2.15 6.26 19.55
N ASN A 109 -2.65 7.38 20.07
CA ASN A 109 -3.77 7.38 20.98
C ASN A 109 -5.04 6.88 20.27
N ALA A 110 -5.90 6.23 21.04
CA ALA A 110 -7.14 5.66 20.51
C ALA A 110 -8.01 6.69 19.75
N LYS A 111 -8.11 7.92 20.25
CA LYS A 111 -8.87 8.99 19.59
C LYS A 111 -8.28 9.37 18.23
N THR A 112 -6.95 9.52 18.17
CA THR A 112 -6.22 9.86 16.94
C THR A 112 -6.38 8.76 15.89
N VAL A 113 -6.25 7.49 16.31
CA VAL A 113 -6.43 6.33 15.43
C VAL A 113 -7.87 6.23 14.92
N VAL A 114 -8.87 6.42 15.79
CA VAL A 114 -10.30 6.44 15.38
C VAL A 114 -10.55 7.54 14.35
N SER A 115 -10.08 8.76 14.59
CA SER A 115 -10.27 9.89 13.65
C SER A 115 -9.64 9.60 12.27
N ALA A 116 -8.48 8.96 12.24
CA ALA A 116 -7.86 8.54 10.98
C ALA A 116 -8.67 7.46 10.25
N PHE A 117 -9.23 6.49 10.97
CA PHE A 117 -10.14 5.52 10.36
C PHE A 117 -11.46 6.12 9.92
N GLU A 118 -11.97 7.17 10.59
CA GLU A 118 -13.14 7.92 10.12
C GLU A 118 -12.91 8.54 8.74
N GLN A 119 -11.72 9.09 8.51
CA GLN A 119 -11.35 9.62 7.19
C GLN A 119 -11.30 8.50 6.13
N ILE A 120 -10.66 7.35 6.43
CA ILE A 120 -10.59 6.21 5.50
C ILE A 120 -11.99 5.65 5.21
N PHE A 121 -12.83 5.49 6.24
CA PHE A 121 -14.15 4.89 6.12
C PHE A 121 -15.26 5.89 5.71
N SER A 122 -14.95 7.17 5.51
CA SER A 122 -15.86 8.13 4.89
C SER A 122 -16.11 7.81 3.42
N GLU A 123 -15.08 7.29 2.74
CA GLU A 123 -15.19 6.90 1.34
C GLU A 123 -15.80 5.50 1.19
N ARG A 124 -15.29 4.53 1.94
CA ARG A 124 -15.70 3.11 1.81
C ARG A 124 -15.49 2.35 3.11
N VAL A 125 -16.51 1.64 3.55
CA VAL A 125 -16.53 0.87 4.79
C VAL A 125 -16.28 -0.62 4.51
N PRO A 126 -15.30 -1.28 5.16
CA PRO A 126 -15.08 -2.71 4.99
C PRO A 126 -16.05 -3.54 5.85
N LEU A 127 -16.31 -4.79 5.46
CA LEU A 127 -17.00 -5.75 6.33
C LEU A 127 -16.10 -6.26 7.45
N LYS A 128 -14.80 -6.39 7.19
CA LYS A 128 -13.81 -6.89 8.15
C LYS A 128 -12.54 -6.05 8.09
N LEU A 129 -11.99 -5.74 9.27
CA LEU A 129 -10.69 -5.11 9.43
C LEU A 129 -9.74 -6.09 10.12
N GLN A 130 -8.57 -6.27 9.53
CA GLN A 130 -7.47 -7.06 10.06
C GLN A 130 -6.30 -6.13 10.42
N THR A 131 -5.79 -6.27 11.65
CA THR A 131 -4.57 -5.57 12.10
C THR A 131 -3.62 -6.56 12.79
N ASP A 132 -2.49 -6.08 13.24
CA ASP A 132 -1.71 -6.75 14.27
C ASP A 132 -2.35 -6.59 15.66
N ALA A 133 -1.71 -7.17 16.70
CA ALA A 133 -2.18 -7.11 18.09
C ALA A 133 -1.75 -5.82 18.83
N GLY A 134 -1.51 -4.72 18.11
CA GLY A 134 -1.11 -3.44 18.71
C GLY A 134 -2.16 -2.90 19.68
N LYS A 135 -1.72 -2.30 20.80
CA LYS A 135 -2.61 -1.71 21.82
C LYS A 135 -3.50 -0.60 21.24
N GLU A 136 -3.02 0.10 20.21
CA GLU A 136 -3.75 1.12 19.46
C GLU A 136 -5.01 0.59 18.77
N PHE A 137 -5.05 -0.71 18.44
CA PHE A 137 -6.20 -1.37 17.80
C PHE A 137 -7.04 -2.21 18.76
N THR A 138 -6.49 -2.60 19.92
CA THR A 138 -7.16 -3.49 20.88
C THR A 138 -7.90 -2.74 21.99
N ASN A 139 -7.77 -1.42 22.09
CA ASN A 139 -8.42 -0.63 23.13
C ASN A 139 -9.95 -0.54 22.95
N LYS A 140 -10.66 -0.32 24.05
CA LYS A 140 -12.14 -0.28 24.10
C LYS A 140 -12.75 0.78 23.17
N LEU A 141 -12.10 1.96 23.04
CA LEU A 141 -12.64 3.06 22.23
C LEU A 141 -12.65 2.67 20.75
N PHE A 142 -11.56 2.13 20.24
CA PHE A 142 -11.46 1.66 18.85
C PHE A 142 -12.42 0.48 18.59
N GLN A 143 -12.49 -0.49 19.51
CA GLN A 143 -13.40 -1.63 19.40
C GLN A 143 -14.87 -1.20 19.37
N ASN A 144 -15.26 -0.23 20.21
CA ASN A 144 -16.62 0.34 20.22
C ASN A 144 -16.93 1.07 18.91
N TYR A 145 -15.95 1.82 18.37
CA TYR A 145 -16.07 2.45 17.07
C TYR A 145 -16.36 1.45 15.95
N LEU A 146 -15.59 0.35 15.88
CA LEU A 146 -15.79 -0.69 14.88
C LEU A 146 -17.16 -1.38 15.04
N LYS A 147 -17.58 -1.67 16.27
CA LYS A 147 -18.93 -2.22 16.56
C LYS A 147 -20.04 -1.28 16.08
N LYS A 148 -19.93 0.03 16.36
CA LYS A 148 -20.88 1.04 15.89
C LYS A 148 -20.98 1.07 14.35
N LYS A 149 -19.86 0.91 13.66
CA LYS A 149 -19.77 0.83 12.20
C LYS A 149 -20.14 -0.56 11.64
N LYS A 150 -20.44 -1.56 12.48
CA LYS A 150 -20.72 -2.96 12.11
C LYS A 150 -19.56 -3.63 11.35
N ILE A 151 -18.32 -3.27 11.69
CA ILE A 151 -17.10 -3.81 11.08
C ILE A 151 -16.62 -4.97 11.94
N GLY A 152 -16.51 -6.17 11.36
CA GLY A 152 -15.87 -7.31 12.00
C GLY A 152 -14.38 -7.04 12.19
N PHE A 153 -13.84 -7.38 13.35
CA PHE A 153 -12.43 -7.16 13.68
C PHE A 153 -11.73 -8.45 14.04
N PHE A 154 -10.54 -8.66 13.51
CA PHE A 154 -9.67 -9.76 13.93
C PHE A 154 -8.19 -9.37 13.83
N MET A 155 -7.42 -9.97 14.73
CA MET A 155 -5.98 -9.77 14.78
C MET A 155 -5.25 -10.98 14.23
N THR A 156 -4.08 -10.74 13.65
CA THR A 156 -3.19 -11.82 13.26
C THR A 156 -2.15 -12.08 14.33
N SER A 157 -2.02 -13.36 14.70
CA SER A 157 -0.88 -13.85 15.48
C SER A 157 0.37 -14.01 14.59
N ASN A 158 1.53 -14.21 15.20
CA ASN A 158 2.84 -14.24 14.55
C ASN A 158 2.98 -15.11 13.29
N ASN A 159 2.11 -16.10 13.07
CA ASN A 159 2.20 -17.03 11.93
C ASN A 159 1.40 -16.61 10.69
N THR A 160 0.44 -15.68 10.81
CA THR A 160 -0.38 -15.20 9.69
C THR A 160 -0.35 -13.68 9.63
N LYS A 161 0.77 -13.12 9.25
CA LYS A 161 0.96 -11.66 9.18
C LYS A 161 0.00 -11.02 8.17
N ALA A 162 -0.38 -9.77 8.42
CA ALA A 162 -1.14 -8.92 7.50
C ALA A 162 -0.31 -8.56 6.26
N SER A 163 0.05 -9.59 5.49
CA SER A 163 1.11 -9.56 4.47
C SER A 163 0.84 -8.62 3.29
N ILE A 164 -0.42 -8.19 3.10
CA ILE A 164 -0.79 -7.30 2.01
C ILE A 164 -0.47 -5.87 2.41
N VAL A 165 -0.84 -5.43 3.63
CA VAL A 165 -0.46 -4.11 4.13
C VAL A 165 1.05 -4.00 4.35
N GLU A 166 1.72 -5.05 4.84
CA GLU A 166 3.19 -5.07 4.96
C GLU A 166 3.87 -4.83 3.59
N ARG A 167 3.33 -5.44 2.53
CA ARG A 167 3.84 -5.25 1.16
C ARG A 167 3.58 -3.82 0.67
N PHE A 168 2.42 -3.27 0.96
CA PHE A 168 2.11 -1.88 0.67
C PHE A 168 3.06 -0.94 1.42
N ASN A 169 3.27 -1.15 2.73
CA ASN A 169 4.19 -0.36 3.55
C ASN A 169 5.61 -0.36 2.97
N ARG A 170 6.09 -1.54 2.54
CA ARG A 170 7.38 -1.63 1.86
C ARG A 170 7.42 -0.82 0.57
N THR A 171 6.38 -0.88 -0.24
CA THR A 171 6.28 -0.13 -1.49
C THR A 171 6.26 1.38 -1.22
N LEU A 172 5.43 1.82 -0.28
CA LEU A 172 5.31 3.23 0.09
C LEU A 172 6.63 3.75 0.68
N LYS A 173 7.22 3.04 1.65
CA LYS A 173 8.54 3.39 2.20
C LYS A 173 9.59 3.49 1.09
N THR A 174 9.64 2.54 0.16
CA THR A 174 10.60 2.58 -0.96
C THR A 174 10.42 3.84 -1.82
N LYS A 175 9.17 4.24 -2.12
CA LYS A 175 8.90 5.48 -2.84
C LYS A 175 9.33 6.72 -2.03
N MET A 176 9.01 6.75 -0.74
CA MET A 176 9.42 7.84 0.17
C MET A 176 10.94 7.99 0.25
N TRP A 177 11.68 6.88 0.45
CA TRP A 177 13.15 6.92 0.55
C TRP A 177 13.80 7.36 -0.76
N LYS A 178 13.27 6.91 -1.91
CA LYS A 178 13.73 7.41 -3.22
C LYS A 178 13.49 8.91 -3.38
N PHE A 179 12.30 9.37 -2.97
CA PHE A 179 11.99 10.79 -2.96
C PHE A 179 12.95 11.57 -2.06
N PHE A 180 13.26 11.04 -0.86
CA PHE A 180 14.19 11.68 0.04
C PHE A 180 15.59 11.83 -0.58
N THR A 181 16.09 10.79 -1.23
CA THR A 181 17.39 10.82 -1.94
C THR A 181 17.34 11.80 -3.10
N GLU A 182 16.30 11.75 -3.92
CA GLU A 182 16.19 12.59 -5.13
C GLU A 182 16.06 14.09 -4.80
N LYS A 183 15.32 14.42 -3.73
CA LYS A 183 15.05 15.81 -3.31
C LYS A 183 15.92 16.28 -2.14
N ASN A 184 16.90 15.48 -1.71
CA ASN A 184 17.76 15.74 -0.56
C ASN A 184 16.96 16.22 0.68
N THR A 185 15.92 15.50 1.03
CA THR A 185 15.01 15.85 2.13
C THR A 185 14.66 14.63 2.97
N LYS A 186 14.14 14.84 4.18
CA LYS A 186 13.50 13.81 5.02
C LYS A 186 12.02 14.13 5.30
N ARG A 187 11.47 15.12 4.57
CA ARG A 187 10.09 15.58 4.73
C ARG A 187 9.16 14.76 3.83
N TYR A 188 8.21 14.04 4.44
CA TYR A 188 7.21 13.24 3.72
C TYR A 188 5.78 13.81 3.81
N ILE A 189 5.48 14.66 4.79
CA ILE A 189 4.11 15.16 5.05
C ILE A 189 3.50 15.85 3.83
N GLY A 190 4.28 16.62 3.08
CA GLY A 190 3.77 17.29 1.87
C GLY A 190 3.68 16.39 0.63
N VAL A 191 4.07 15.11 0.71
CA VAL A 191 4.19 14.25 -0.46
C VAL A 191 3.57 12.85 -0.28
N VAL A 192 3.29 12.43 0.95
CA VAL A 192 2.78 11.08 1.22
C VAL A 192 1.47 10.80 0.47
N ASP A 193 0.54 11.74 0.44
CA ASP A 193 -0.74 11.62 -0.27
C ASP A 193 -0.52 11.48 -1.78
N LYS A 194 0.41 12.24 -2.35
CA LYS A 194 0.80 12.16 -3.76
C LYS A 194 1.42 10.80 -4.10
N LEU A 195 2.25 10.24 -3.21
CA LEU A 195 2.83 8.91 -3.38
C LEU A 195 1.77 7.80 -3.27
N VAL A 196 0.78 7.96 -2.40
CA VAL A 196 -0.38 7.05 -2.30
C VAL A 196 -1.26 7.17 -3.54
N TYR A 197 -1.54 8.37 -4.00
CA TYR A 197 -2.24 8.61 -5.26
C TYR A 197 -1.51 7.93 -6.44
N SER A 198 -0.19 8.14 -6.55
CA SER A 198 0.63 7.46 -7.53
C SER A 198 0.55 5.93 -7.43
N TYR A 199 0.57 5.37 -6.21
CA TYR A 199 0.40 3.93 -6.00
C TYR A 199 -0.97 3.45 -6.51
N ASN A 200 -2.04 4.12 -6.14
CA ASN A 200 -3.40 3.74 -6.53
C ASN A 200 -3.64 3.85 -8.05
N ASN A 201 -2.92 4.73 -8.73
CA ASN A 201 -2.98 4.91 -10.18
C ASN A 201 -1.89 4.16 -10.97
N THR A 202 -1.01 3.42 -10.26
CA THR A 202 -0.02 2.56 -10.92
C THR A 202 -0.63 1.19 -11.22
N TRP A 203 -0.33 0.65 -12.42
CA TRP A 203 -0.75 -0.70 -12.78
C TRP A 203 -0.20 -1.75 -11.81
N HIS A 204 -1.08 -2.53 -11.20
CA HIS A 204 -0.74 -3.51 -10.19
C HIS A 204 -0.76 -4.93 -10.77
N ARG A 205 0.41 -5.60 -10.79
CA ARG A 205 0.61 -6.90 -11.43
C ARG A 205 -0.40 -7.98 -11.00
N SER A 206 -0.76 -8.03 -9.72
CA SER A 206 -1.61 -9.11 -9.21
C SER A 206 -3.06 -8.96 -9.65
N ILE A 207 -3.58 -7.75 -9.77
CA ILE A 207 -4.95 -7.46 -10.19
C ILE A 207 -5.03 -7.12 -11.69
N GLN A 208 -3.89 -6.92 -12.35
CA GLN A 208 -3.74 -6.58 -13.77
C GLN A 208 -4.47 -5.30 -14.21
N MET A 209 -4.64 -4.38 -13.28
CA MET A 209 -5.16 -3.02 -13.53
C MET A 209 -4.69 -2.07 -12.44
N THR A 210 -5.04 -0.78 -12.53
CA THR A 210 -4.75 0.16 -11.44
C THR A 210 -5.75 -0.03 -10.30
N PRO A 211 -5.36 0.07 -9.02
CA PRO A 211 -6.32 0.03 -7.91
C PRO A 211 -7.47 1.04 -8.06
N ALA A 212 -7.17 2.25 -8.54
CA ALA A 212 -8.17 3.31 -8.71
C ALA A 212 -9.23 3.00 -9.78
N SER A 213 -8.93 2.16 -10.78
CA SER A 213 -9.86 1.80 -11.85
C SER A 213 -10.80 0.63 -11.52
N VAL A 214 -10.69 0.09 -10.29
CA VAL A 214 -11.52 -1.03 -9.87
C VAL A 214 -12.92 -0.57 -9.49
N THR A 215 -13.91 -1.24 -10.05
CA THR A 215 -15.34 -1.04 -9.82
C THR A 215 -16.03 -2.36 -9.48
N GLU A 216 -17.28 -2.30 -9.07
CA GLU A 216 -18.08 -3.51 -8.83
C GLU A 216 -18.26 -4.34 -10.11
N THR A 217 -18.30 -3.68 -11.26
CA THR A 217 -18.50 -4.36 -12.55
C THR A 217 -17.28 -5.18 -12.99
N ASN A 218 -16.07 -4.78 -12.62
CA ASN A 218 -14.84 -5.49 -13.00
C ASN A 218 -14.21 -6.32 -11.85
N GLN A 219 -14.85 -6.39 -10.68
CA GLN A 219 -14.29 -7.13 -9.52
C GLN A 219 -14.14 -8.64 -9.78
N SER A 220 -15.01 -9.25 -10.59
CA SER A 220 -14.91 -10.67 -10.95
C SER A 220 -13.63 -10.96 -11.72
N GLN A 221 -13.25 -10.09 -12.66
CA GLN A 221 -12.00 -10.20 -13.40
C GLN A 221 -10.78 -10.11 -12.47
N ILE A 222 -10.84 -9.26 -11.44
CA ILE A 222 -9.78 -9.14 -10.43
C ILE A 222 -9.67 -10.43 -9.61
N TRP A 223 -10.80 -10.99 -9.23
CA TRP A 223 -10.84 -12.25 -8.51
C TRP A 223 -10.15 -13.36 -9.32
N GLU A 224 -10.50 -13.50 -10.61
CA GLU A 224 -9.84 -14.42 -11.53
C GLU A 224 -8.33 -14.16 -11.65
N ASN A 225 -7.91 -12.92 -11.81
CA ASN A 225 -6.50 -12.55 -11.88
C ASN A 225 -5.72 -12.92 -10.61
N LEU A 226 -6.36 -12.80 -9.44
CA LEU A 226 -5.75 -13.11 -8.15
C LEU A 226 -5.74 -14.62 -7.85
N TYR A 227 -6.83 -15.33 -8.15
CA TYR A 227 -7.10 -16.67 -7.61
C TYR A 227 -7.34 -17.73 -8.69
N GLY A 228 -7.79 -17.37 -9.90
CA GLY A 228 -8.21 -18.31 -10.95
C GLY A 228 -7.14 -19.27 -11.46
N LYS A 229 -5.86 -18.90 -11.38
CA LYS A 229 -4.73 -19.76 -11.83
C LYS A 229 -4.42 -20.93 -10.88
N GLN A 230 -5.21 -21.19 -9.86
CA GLN A 230 -4.95 -22.23 -8.85
C GLN A 230 -5.81 -23.49 -8.96
N ASN A 231 -6.82 -23.54 -9.82
CA ASN A 231 -7.64 -24.74 -9.96
C ASN A 231 -6.92 -25.98 -10.52
N ASN A 232 -5.62 -25.88 -10.85
CA ASN A 232 -4.79 -27.01 -11.32
C ASN A 232 -3.79 -27.54 -10.27
N LYS A 233 -3.85 -27.11 -9.00
CA LYS A 233 -3.04 -27.71 -7.92
C LYS A 233 -3.95 -28.02 -6.75
N LYS A 234 -4.14 -29.34 -6.52
CA LYS A 234 -4.93 -29.99 -5.47
C LYS A 234 -5.06 -29.12 -4.22
N GLU A 235 -6.31 -28.78 -3.85
CA GLU A 235 -6.69 -28.26 -2.55
C GLU A 235 -6.29 -29.28 -1.49
N VAL A 236 -5.37 -28.93 -0.62
CA VAL A 236 -5.29 -29.53 0.69
C VAL A 236 -6.16 -28.67 1.60
N ILE A 237 -7.38 -29.14 1.79
CA ILE A 237 -8.30 -28.66 2.83
C ILE A 237 -7.73 -29.21 4.13
N ILE A 238 -7.32 -28.33 5.04
CA ILE A 238 -7.09 -28.63 6.46
C ILE A 238 -8.06 -27.75 7.25
#